data_ee0397c065f65f6350134978df0919a6
#
_entry.id   ee0397c065f65f6350134978df0919a6
#
_cell.length_a   1.000
_cell.length_b   1.000
_cell.length_c   1.000
_cell.angle_alpha   90.00
_cell.angle_beta   90.00
_cell.angle_gamma   90.00
#
_symmetry.space_group_name_H-M   'P 1'
#
loop_
_entity.id
_entity.type
_entity.pdbx_description
1 polymer ?
#
loop_
_entity_poly.entity_id
_entity_poly.type
_entity_poly.pdbx_seq_one_letter_code
_entity_poly.pdbx_strand_id
1 'polypeptide(L)'
;MRVVIDKFETSGPRTKNVPVPMENIYAILPGTDLGLERTAFVVSGHYDSMPSDVMDLKADAPGADDDASGTAVSILAARALAPKPARATLVFAAVAGEEQGLLGAKRLLEWLTKQGYTVGGMITCDIVGATNGSPDRRVRVFSEGGPDGIDSPGRQMARLVEEVNGKDKVRLVFRLDRFGRGGDHRPFVEAGLPAVRFTEPLEDYRHEHQTPRTENGIEYGDLVKHMDFDFVAETAVAVQKTLSEMANAPAPPARVTLGGAVTDSAKILLEGHKDPERADYEILWRETTEARWNVLRNADAFEENSSSVLSQISTDNHYFAARSVGKNGRRSIAVPAVVAPRRNKP
;
A
#
# COMPACT_ATOMS: atom_id res chain seq x y z
N MET A 1 10.81 -19.60 -3.06
CA MET A 1 10.07 -18.98 -1.94
C MET A 1 10.41 -19.69 -0.65
N ARG A 2 10.63 -18.99 0.46
CA ARG A 2 10.84 -19.57 1.80
C ARG A 2 9.75 -19.09 2.74
N VAL A 3 9.38 -19.90 3.74
CA VAL A 3 8.42 -19.54 4.78
C VAL A 3 9.19 -19.29 6.09
N VAL A 4 8.81 -18.24 6.80
CA VAL A 4 9.34 -17.87 8.10
C VAL A 4 8.17 -17.78 9.08
N ILE A 5 8.29 -18.41 10.24
CA ILE A 5 7.40 -18.22 11.38
C ILE A 5 8.14 -17.33 12.37
N ASP A 6 7.69 -16.09 12.51
CA ASP A 6 8.29 -15.10 13.40
C ASP A 6 7.53 -15.10 14.73
N LYS A 7 8.12 -15.76 15.74
CA LYS A 7 7.58 -15.84 17.10
C LYS A 7 8.04 -14.64 17.91
N PHE A 8 7.10 -14.02 18.61
CA PHE A 8 7.39 -12.84 19.43
C PHE A 8 6.43 -12.76 20.63
N GLU A 9 6.82 -11.99 21.62
CA GLU A 9 5.94 -11.59 22.72
C GLU A 9 5.66 -10.08 22.60
N THR A 10 4.44 -9.70 22.85
CA THR A 10 4.01 -8.31 22.79
C THR A 10 2.88 -8.05 23.78
N SER A 11 2.65 -6.78 24.11
CA SER A 11 1.57 -6.37 24.98
C SER A 11 0.99 -5.03 24.52
N GLY A 12 -0.26 -4.78 24.89
CA GLY A 12 -0.96 -3.54 24.60
C GLY A 12 -2.20 -3.40 25.47
N PRO A 13 -2.94 -2.31 25.36
CA PRO A 13 -4.16 -2.09 26.15
C PRO A 13 -5.17 -3.24 26.04
N ARG A 14 -5.36 -3.78 24.84
CA ARG A 14 -6.29 -4.90 24.58
C ARG A 14 -5.76 -6.28 25.01
N THR A 15 -4.51 -6.39 25.40
CA THR A 15 -3.96 -7.54 26.12
C THR A 15 -3.87 -7.29 27.64
N LYS A 16 -4.51 -6.22 28.15
CA LYS A 16 -4.42 -5.74 29.54
C LYS A 16 -2.96 -5.47 29.98
N ASN A 17 -2.11 -5.09 29.01
CA ASN A 17 -0.67 -4.89 29.18
C ASN A 17 0.09 -6.12 29.71
N VAL A 18 -0.47 -7.32 29.55
CA VAL A 18 0.20 -8.58 29.83
C VAL A 18 0.89 -9.05 28.54
N PRO A 19 2.15 -9.50 28.61
CA PRO A 19 2.81 -10.12 27.47
C PRO A 19 2.04 -11.36 26.99
N VAL A 20 1.77 -11.41 25.68
CA VAL A 20 1.15 -12.55 25.01
C VAL A 20 2.05 -13.05 23.90
N PRO A 21 2.21 -14.38 23.76
CA PRO A 21 2.95 -14.94 22.63
C PRO A 21 2.11 -14.82 21.36
N MET A 22 2.75 -14.39 20.28
CA MET A 22 2.16 -14.27 18.94
C MET A 22 3.12 -14.80 17.89
N GLU A 23 2.60 -15.14 16.73
CA GLU A 23 3.37 -15.60 15.59
C GLU A 23 2.89 -14.87 14.35
N ASN A 24 3.81 -14.32 13.56
CA ASN A 24 3.53 -13.90 12.19
C ASN A 24 4.08 -14.95 11.22
N ILE A 25 3.46 -15.08 10.07
CA ILE A 25 3.88 -16.01 9.02
C ILE A 25 4.23 -15.21 7.77
N TYR A 26 5.45 -15.35 7.28
CA TYR A 26 5.93 -14.66 6.09
C TYR A 26 6.36 -15.67 5.03
N ALA A 27 5.78 -15.60 3.84
CA ALA A 27 6.29 -16.25 2.65
C ALA A 27 7.12 -15.25 1.84
N ILE A 28 8.40 -15.54 1.64
CA ILE A 28 9.35 -14.61 1.02
C ILE A 28 9.80 -15.16 -0.31
N LEU A 29 9.58 -14.41 -1.37
CA LEU A 29 10.15 -14.63 -2.70
C LEU A 29 11.32 -13.64 -2.87
N PRO A 30 12.59 -14.12 -2.77
CA PRO A 30 13.75 -13.24 -2.88
C PRO A 30 13.83 -12.57 -4.24
N GLY A 31 14.21 -11.31 -4.27
CA GLY A 31 14.54 -10.59 -5.48
C GLY A 31 15.78 -11.15 -6.17
N THR A 32 15.84 -11.01 -7.48
CA THR A 32 16.92 -11.53 -8.32
C THR A 32 17.92 -10.47 -8.79
N ASP A 33 17.63 -9.21 -8.57
CA ASP A 33 18.48 -8.08 -8.95
C ASP A 33 19.31 -7.60 -7.76
N LEU A 34 20.65 -7.64 -7.89
CA LEU A 34 21.59 -7.26 -6.83
C LEU A 34 21.43 -5.82 -6.32
N GLY A 35 20.77 -4.94 -7.09
CA GLY A 35 20.47 -3.57 -6.70
C GLY A 35 19.11 -3.41 -5.99
N LEU A 36 18.21 -4.41 -6.11
CA LEU A 36 16.84 -4.34 -5.62
C LEU A 36 16.45 -5.49 -4.69
N GLU A 37 17.29 -6.50 -4.51
CA GLU A 37 16.98 -7.68 -3.68
C GLU A 37 16.72 -7.33 -2.20
N ARG A 38 17.19 -6.15 -1.76
CA ARG A 38 16.92 -5.62 -0.43
C ARG A 38 15.72 -4.69 -0.37
N THR A 39 15.09 -4.38 -1.51
CA THR A 39 13.81 -3.69 -1.54
C THR A 39 12.68 -4.71 -1.43
N ALA A 40 11.84 -4.58 -0.43
CA ALA A 40 10.71 -5.47 -0.19
C ALA A 40 9.38 -4.79 -0.53
N PHE A 41 8.56 -5.45 -1.34
CA PHE A 41 7.15 -5.11 -1.51
C PHE A 41 6.30 -6.14 -0.77
N VAL A 42 5.39 -5.65 0.06
CA VAL A 42 4.68 -6.44 1.06
C VAL A 42 3.19 -6.45 0.76
N VAL A 43 2.56 -7.60 0.95
CA VAL A 43 1.10 -7.71 1.11
C VAL A 43 0.80 -8.45 2.39
N SER A 44 -0.21 -8.00 3.14
CA SER A 44 -0.68 -8.68 4.35
C SER A 44 -2.20 -8.79 4.40
N GLY A 45 -2.66 -9.78 5.14
CA GLY A 45 -3.92 -9.85 5.83
C GLY A 45 -3.65 -10.30 7.26
N HIS A 46 -4.57 -10.06 8.19
CA HIS A 46 -4.46 -10.59 9.54
C HIS A 46 -5.28 -11.88 9.70
N TYR A 47 -4.84 -12.76 10.58
CA TYR A 47 -5.50 -14.06 10.76
C TYR A 47 -6.21 -14.20 12.11
N ASP A 48 -6.13 -13.19 12.95
CA ASP A 48 -6.97 -13.04 14.13
C ASP A 48 -8.33 -12.44 13.74
N SER A 49 -9.30 -12.59 14.60
CA SER A 49 -10.65 -12.05 14.45
C SER A 49 -11.22 -11.69 15.81
N MET A 50 -12.26 -10.85 15.84
CA MET A 50 -12.91 -10.48 17.10
C MET A 50 -14.43 -10.64 17.06
N PRO A 51 -15.05 -11.01 18.21
CA PRO A 51 -16.50 -10.95 18.38
C PRO A 51 -16.95 -9.51 18.70
N SER A 52 -18.20 -9.32 19.09
CA SER A 52 -18.75 -7.99 19.44
C SER A 52 -17.98 -7.27 20.56
N ASP A 53 -17.39 -8.01 21.49
CA ASP A 53 -16.47 -7.48 22.51
C ASP A 53 -15.07 -8.03 22.25
N VAL A 54 -14.16 -7.17 21.85
CA VAL A 54 -12.75 -7.52 21.58
C VAL A 54 -12.02 -8.15 22.78
N MET A 55 -12.58 -8.02 23.98
CA MET A 55 -12.04 -8.61 25.20
C MET A 55 -12.67 -9.96 25.56
N ASP A 56 -13.67 -10.42 24.80
CA ASP A 56 -14.30 -11.71 25.00
C ASP A 56 -13.48 -12.82 24.31
N LEU A 57 -12.88 -13.68 25.10
CA LEU A 57 -12.04 -14.80 24.67
C LEU A 57 -12.82 -16.10 24.43
N LYS A 58 -14.15 -16.07 24.54
CA LYS A 58 -15.00 -17.27 24.52
C LYS A 58 -16.08 -17.28 23.45
N ALA A 59 -16.54 -16.10 23.03
CA ALA A 59 -17.53 -16.01 21.98
C ALA A 59 -16.94 -16.43 20.62
N ASP A 60 -17.79 -16.97 19.77
CA ASP A 60 -17.41 -17.31 18.40
C ASP A 60 -17.10 -16.04 17.61
N ALA A 61 -15.97 -16.04 16.92
CA ALA A 61 -15.50 -14.97 16.03
C ALA A 61 -14.99 -15.60 14.72
N PRO A 62 -15.86 -15.94 13.77
CA PRO A 62 -15.48 -16.67 12.56
C PRO A 62 -14.51 -15.90 11.67
N GLY A 63 -14.63 -14.55 11.55
CA GLY A 63 -13.71 -13.70 10.81
C GLY A 63 -13.57 -14.08 9.33
N ALA A 64 -14.68 -14.38 8.65
CA ALA A 64 -14.62 -14.83 7.27
C ALA A 64 -14.21 -13.71 6.33
N ASP A 65 -14.73 -12.51 6.53
CA ASP A 65 -14.39 -11.30 5.80
C ASP A 65 -13.28 -10.52 6.52
N ASP A 66 -13.37 -10.37 7.81
CA ASP A 66 -12.44 -9.70 8.70
C ASP A 66 -11.65 -10.69 9.58
N ASP A 67 -10.44 -11.28 9.17
CA ASP A 67 -9.83 -10.99 7.87
C ASP A 67 -9.25 -12.27 7.22
N ALA A 68 -10.05 -13.35 7.22
CA ALA A 68 -9.67 -14.51 6.43
C ALA A 68 -9.64 -14.16 4.93
N SER A 69 -10.43 -13.16 4.49
CA SER A 69 -10.47 -12.69 3.10
C SER A 69 -9.12 -12.12 2.66
N GLY A 70 -8.54 -11.20 3.42
CA GLY A 70 -7.24 -10.60 3.10
C GLY A 70 -6.08 -11.57 3.26
N THR A 71 -6.13 -12.45 4.27
CA THR A 71 -5.18 -13.56 4.39
C THR A 71 -5.23 -14.47 3.17
N ALA A 72 -6.42 -14.81 2.66
CA ALA A 72 -6.58 -15.58 1.43
C ALA A 72 -6.02 -14.85 0.20
N VAL A 73 -6.24 -13.54 0.07
CA VAL A 73 -5.66 -12.70 -1.00
C VAL A 73 -4.13 -12.75 -0.95
N SER A 74 -3.52 -12.62 0.23
CA SER A 74 -2.07 -12.73 0.41
C SER A 74 -1.53 -14.09 -0.07
N ILE A 75 -2.20 -15.20 0.30
CA ILE A 75 -1.85 -16.56 -0.13
C ILE A 75 -2.02 -16.73 -1.64
N LEU A 76 -3.11 -16.24 -2.23
CA LEU A 76 -3.37 -16.32 -3.67
C LEU A 76 -2.32 -15.54 -4.47
N ALA A 77 -1.93 -14.35 -4.00
CA ALA A 77 -0.86 -13.57 -4.60
C ALA A 77 0.49 -14.30 -4.52
N ALA A 78 0.80 -14.92 -3.37
CA ALA A 78 2.00 -15.75 -3.22
C ALA A 78 2.04 -16.90 -4.21
N ARG A 79 0.94 -17.65 -4.34
CA ARG A 79 0.83 -18.77 -5.29
C ARG A 79 1.01 -18.34 -6.74
N ALA A 80 0.41 -17.21 -7.12
CA ALA A 80 0.45 -16.70 -8.49
C ALA A 80 1.82 -16.13 -8.88
N LEU A 81 2.57 -15.56 -7.91
CA LEU A 81 3.87 -14.94 -8.16
C LEU A 81 5.06 -15.85 -7.87
N ALA A 82 4.89 -16.93 -7.08
CA ALA A 82 5.97 -17.86 -6.75
C ALA A 82 6.75 -18.41 -7.97
N PRO A 83 6.11 -18.76 -9.11
CA PRO A 83 6.82 -19.24 -10.29
C PRO A 83 7.47 -18.14 -11.13
N LYS A 84 7.29 -16.86 -10.78
CA LYS A 84 7.74 -15.73 -11.57
C LYS A 84 8.84 -14.98 -10.80
N PRO A 85 10.10 -15.00 -11.30
CA PRO A 85 11.14 -14.20 -10.65
C PRO A 85 10.80 -12.72 -10.73
N ALA A 86 11.09 -11.99 -9.66
CA ALA A 86 10.96 -10.54 -9.60
C ALA A 86 12.32 -9.91 -9.29
N ARG A 87 12.55 -8.67 -9.72
CA ARG A 87 13.79 -7.96 -9.45
C ARG A 87 13.94 -7.65 -7.95
N ALA A 88 12.89 -7.12 -7.33
CA ALA A 88 12.82 -6.88 -5.90
C ALA A 88 12.19 -8.06 -5.13
N THR A 89 12.41 -8.09 -3.83
CA THR A 89 11.83 -9.12 -2.93
C THR A 89 10.34 -8.89 -2.74
N LEU A 90 9.57 -9.97 -2.77
CA LEU A 90 8.14 -9.98 -2.40
C LEU A 90 7.96 -10.68 -1.06
N VAL A 91 7.16 -10.09 -0.19
CA VAL A 91 6.80 -10.63 1.13
C VAL A 91 5.28 -10.73 1.22
N PHE A 92 4.80 -11.95 1.45
CA PHE A 92 3.39 -12.25 1.65
C PHE A 92 3.22 -12.62 3.11
N ALA A 93 2.46 -11.82 3.85
CA ALA A 93 2.34 -11.94 5.29
C ALA A 93 0.93 -12.34 5.73
N ALA A 94 0.87 -13.21 6.74
CA ALA A 94 -0.29 -13.34 7.61
C ALA A 94 0.16 -12.89 9.00
N VAL A 95 -0.48 -11.85 9.53
CA VAL A 95 -0.07 -11.23 10.80
C VAL A 95 -1.10 -11.46 11.89
N ALA A 96 -0.67 -11.39 13.14
CA ALA A 96 -1.49 -11.65 14.32
C ALA A 96 -1.77 -10.37 15.10
N GLY A 97 -2.91 -10.30 15.76
CA GLY A 97 -3.19 -9.25 16.73
C GLY A 97 -3.39 -7.87 16.12
N GLU A 98 -4.00 -7.82 14.93
CA GLU A 98 -4.50 -6.58 14.33
C GLU A 98 -5.54 -5.98 15.25
N GLU A 99 -6.53 -6.78 15.61
CA GLU A 99 -7.66 -6.44 16.47
C GLU A 99 -7.24 -5.99 17.87
N GLN A 100 -6.09 -6.42 18.32
CA GLN A 100 -5.52 -6.02 19.60
C GLN A 100 -4.63 -4.75 19.49
N GLY A 101 -4.56 -4.13 18.32
CA GLY A 101 -3.89 -2.84 18.10
C GLY A 101 -2.69 -2.90 17.18
N LEU A 102 -2.81 -3.59 16.05
CA LEU A 102 -1.82 -3.69 14.97
C LEU A 102 -0.49 -4.32 15.45
N LEU A 103 -0.57 -5.27 16.39
CA LEU A 103 0.63 -5.78 17.06
C LEU A 103 1.54 -6.53 16.08
N GLY A 104 0.94 -7.39 15.24
CA GLY A 104 1.67 -8.12 14.22
C GLY A 104 2.23 -7.24 13.11
N ALA A 105 1.51 -6.21 12.69
CA ALA A 105 2.00 -5.28 11.67
C ALA A 105 3.20 -4.45 12.15
N LYS A 106 3.18 -3.99 13.39
CA LYS A 106 4.33 -3.33 14.03
C LYS A 106 5.54 -4.27 14.05
N ARG A 107 5.31 -5.52 14.43
CA ARG A 107 6.34 -6.55 14.43
C ARG A 107 6.87 -6.84 13.03
N LEU A 108 6.02 -6.91 12.00
CA LEU A 108 6.43 -7.11 10.62
C LEU A 108 7.38 -6.01 10.14
N LEU A 109 7.06 -4.74 10.40
CA LEU A 109 7.93 -3.61 10.06
C LEU A 109 9.29 -3.70 10.78
N GLU A 110 9.29 -4.00 12.08
CA GLU A 110 10.52 -4.22 12.84
C GLU A 110 11.34 -5.38 12.26
N TRP A 111 10.70 -6.49 11.94
CA TRP A 111 11.35 -7.67 11.38
C TRP A 111 12.01 -7.35 10.05
N LEU A 112 11.29 -6.71 9.12
CA LEU A 112 11.84 -6.28 7.83
C LEU A 112 13.07 -5.40 7.99
N THR A 113 13.00 -4.42 8.89
CA THR A 113 14.10 -3.50 9.19
C THR A 113 15.32 -4.27 9.77
N LYS A 114 15.10 -5.18 10.70
CA LYS A 114 16.15 -6.01 11.30
C LYS A 114 16.81 -6.98 10.30
N GLN A 115 16.04 -7.43 9.29
CA GLN A 115 16.60 -8.26 8.20
C GLN A 115 17.33 -7.41 7.12
N GLY A 116 17.36 -6.09 7.27
CA GLY A 116 18.02 -5.18 6.34
C GLY A 116 17.23 -4.93 5.06
N TYR A 117 15.91 -5.10 5.07
CA TYR A 117 15.05 -4.72 3.97
C TYR A 117 14.66 -3.24 4.04
N THR A 118 14.63 -2.60 2.88
CA THR A 118 13.95 -1.33 2.67
C THR A 118 12.56 -1.62 2.13
N VAL A 119 11.51 -1.13 2.77
CA VAL A 119 10.14 -1.31 2.28
C VAL A 119 9.87 -0.37 1.13
N GLY A 120 9.71 -0.92 -0.07
CA GLY A 120 9.36 -0.18 -1.28
C GLY A 120 7.86 0.10 -1.42
N GLY A 121 7.01 -0.68 -0.76
CA GLY A 121 5.57 -0.51 -0.72
C GLY A 121 4.88 -1.62 0.07
N MET A 122 3.75 -1.30 0.71
CA MET A 122 2.97 -2.23 1.51
C MET A 122 1.48 -2.12 1.17
N ILE A 123 0.84 -3.26 0.94
CA ILE A 123 -0.60 -3.40 0.77
C ILE A 123 -1.13 -4.20 1.95
N THR A 124 -2.08 -3.67 2.72
CA THR A 124 -2.92 -4.52 3.55
C THR A 124 -4.24 -4.77 2.82
N CYS A 125 -4.68 -6.03 2.83
CA CYS A 125 -6.02 -6.41 2.40
C CYS A 125 -6.79 -6.74 3.67
N ASP A 126 -7.88 -6.03 3.92
CA ASP A 126 -8.58 -6.12 5.17
C ASP A 126 -10.05 -5.77 4.90
N ILE A 127 -10.94 -6.74 5.14
CA ILE A 127 -12.34 -6.74 4.71
C ILE A 127 -12.42 -6.61 3.18
N VAL A 128 -12.06 -7.68 2.47
CA VAL A 128 -12.05 -7.73 1.00
C VAL A 128 -12.85 -8.93 0.47
N GLY A 129 -13.80 -9.41 1.25
CA GLY A 129 -14.53 -10.65 0.99
C GLY A 129 -15.93 -10.49 0.44
N ALA A 130 -16.55 -9.30 0.49
CA ALA A 130 -17.91 -9.12 0.07
C ALA A 130 -18.13 -7.86 -0.78
N THR A 131 -19.29 -7.77 -1.42
CA THR A 131 -19.72 -6.54 -2.10
C THR A 131 -21.00 -5.98 -1.47
N ASN A 132 -21.63 -6.75 -0.60
CA ASN A 132 -22.84 -6.42 0.17
C ASN A 132 -23.96 -5.83 -0.71
N GLY A 133 -24.09 -6.36 -1.95
CA GLY A 133 -25.07 -5.91 -2.93
C GLY A 133 -24.77 -4.53 -3.55
N SER A 134 -23.59 -3.99 -3.33
CA SER A 134 -23.17 -2.75 -4.00
C SER A 134 -23.12 -2.94 -5.53
N PRO A 135 -23.71 -2.02 -6.30
CA PRO A 135 -23.52 -2.01 -7.75
C PRO A 135 -22.08 -1.60 -8.14
N ASP A 136 -21.35 -0.92 -7.26
CA ASP A 136 -19.94 -0.60 -7.40
C ASP A 136 -19.12 -1.77 -6.84
N ARG A 137 -18.45 -2.52 -7.71
CA ARG A 137 -17.59 -3.65 -7.35
C ARG A 137 -16.11 -3.26 -7.26
N ARG A 138 -15.79 -1.96 -7.32
CA ARG A 138 -14.40 -1.53 -7.22
C ARG A 138 -13.87 -1.69 -5.81
N VAL A 139 -12.71 -2.33 -5.68
CA VAL A 139 -12.00 -2.32 -4.41
C VAL A 139 -11.63 -0.87 -4.04
N ARG A 140 -11.92 -0.46 -2.82
CA ARG A 140 -11.49 0.84 -2.29
C ARG A 140 -10.03 0.75 -1.88
N VAL A 141 -9.23 1.73 -2.29
CA VAL A 141 -7.82 1.85 -1.93
C VAL A 141 -7.65 3.12 -1.10
N PHE A 142 -7.56 2.94 0.20
CA PHE A 142 -7.31 4.02 1.14
C PHE A 142 -5.83 4.37 1.16
N SER A 143 -5.55 5.67 1.10
CA SER A 143 -4.21 6.23 1.25
C SER A 143 -4.25 7.52 2.04
N GLU A 144 -3.45 7.58 3.08
CA GLU A 144 -3.39 8.72 3.98
C GLU A 144 -2.51 9.84 3.42
N GLY A 145 -2.84 11.08 3.76
CA GLY A 145 -1.98 12.23 3.45
C GLY A 145 -0.78 12.29 4.40
N GLY A 146 0.26 12.98 3.97
CA GLY A 146 1.37 13.35 4.84
C GLY A 146 0.96 14.38 5.90
N PRO A 147 1.87 14.73 6.84
CA PRO A 147 1.62 15.69 7.92
C PRO A 147 1.10 17.04 7.44
N ASP A 148 1.50 17.46 6.25
CA ASP A 148 1.11 18.75 5.66
C ASP A 148 -0.15 18.67 4.78
N GLY A 149 -0.91 17.57 4.84
CA GLY A 149 -2.07 17.34 3.99
C GLY A 149 -1.73 17.11 2.50
N ILE A 150 -0.44 17.08 2.18
CA ILE A 150 0.12 16.94 0.83
C ILE A 150 0.18 15.46 0.43
N ASP A 151 0.47 15.21 -0.81
CA ASP A 151 0.68 13.89 -1.37
C ASP A 151 1.75 13.08 -0.62
N SER A 152 1.30 12.03 0.06
CA SER A 152 2.17 11.08 0.73
C SER A 152 2.71 10.02 -0.23
N PRO A 153 3.76 9.28 0.14
CA PRO A 153 4.17 8.09 -0.59
C PRO A 153 3.03 7.07 -0.80
N GLY A 154 2.14 6.91 0.19
CA GLY A 154 0.95 6.06 0.10
C GLY A 154 -0.02 6.52 -0.99
N ARG A 155 -0.27 7.83 -1.13
CA ARG A 155 -1.09 8.39 -2.23
C ARG A 155 -0.48 8.16 -3.61
N GLN A 156 0.85 8.22 -3.72
CA GLN A 156 1.52 7.89 -4.99
C GLN A 156 1.37 6.41 -5.31
N MET A 157 1.50 5.56 -4.32
CA MET A 157 1.27 4.13 -4.48
C MET A 157 -0.18 3.83 -4.89
N ALA A 158 -1.17 4.48 -4.26
CA ALA A 158 -2.59 4.31 -4.62
C ALA A 158 -2.87 4.70 -6.07
N ARG A 159 -2.27 5.78 -6.58
CA ARG A 159 -2.37 6.16 -8.00
C ARG A 159 -1.78 5.10 -8.93
N LEU A 160 -0.60 4.55 -8.57
CA LEU A 160 -0.02 3.46 -9.33
C LEU A 160 -0.93 2.22 -9.32
N VAL A 161 -1.55 1.89 -8.18
CA VAL A 161 -2.54 0.80 -8.08
C VAL A 161 -3.68 1.02 -9.09
N GLU A 162 -4.25 2.22 -9.15
CA GLU A 162 -5.32 2.54 -10.12
C GLU A 162 -4.82 2.47 -11.57
N GLU A 163 -3.63 2.98 -11.86
CA GLU A 163 -3.05 2.92 -13.21
C GLU A 163 -2.83 1.49 -13.71
N VAL A 164 -2.39 0.60 -12.83
CA VAL A 164 -2.12 -0.81 -13.15
C VAL A 164 -3.40 -1.63 -13.34
N ASN A 165 -4.43 -1.33 -12.56
CA ASN A 165 -5.65 -2.14 -12.52
C ASN A 165 -6.83 -1.53 -13.27
N GLY A 166 -6.82 -0.23 -13.51
CA GLY A 166 -7.92 0.51 -14.12
C GLY A 166 -8.88 1.12 -13.10
N LYS A 167 -9.43 2.27 -13.46
CA LYS A 167 -10.41 3.02 -12.66
C LYS A 167 -11.78 2.35 -12.55
N ASP A 168 -12.03 1.34 -13.34
CA ASP A 168 -13.20 0.47 -13.30
C ASP A 168 -13.06 -0.66 -12.27
N LYS A 169 -11.85 -0.95 -11.80
CA LYS A 169 -11.55 -1.96 -10.78
C LYS A 169 -11.16 -1.36 -9.42
N VAL A 170 -10.65 -0.14 -9.42
CA VAL A 170 -10.11 0.52 -8.22
C VAL A 170 -10.80 1.85 -7.98
N ARG A 171 -11.16 2.11 -6.72
CA ARG A 171 -11.66 3.39 -6.25
C ARG A 171 -10.67 4.01 -5.28
N LEU A 172 -10.05 5.13 -5.68
CA LEU A 172 -9.14 5.86 -4.81
C LEU A 172 -9.90 6.57 -3.68
N VAL A 173 -9.39 6.46 -2.45
CA VAL A 173 -9.92 7.14 -1.27
C VAL A 173 -8.78 7.87 -0.57
N PHE A 174 -8.69 9.18 -0.81
CA PHE A 174 -7.62 10.04 -0.28
C PHE A 174 -7.99 10.63 1.07
N ARG A 175 -8.08 9.79 2.09
CA ARG A 175 -8.36 10.21 3.46
C ARG A 175 -7.89 9.16 4.45
N LEU A 176 -7.88 9.52 5.73
CA LEU A 176 -7.76 8.57 6.83
C LEU A 176 -8.95 7.60 6.78
N ASP A 177 -8.66 6.32 6.93
CA ASP A 177 -9.69 5.32 7.06
C ASP A 177 -10.45 5.53 8.37
N ARG A 178 -11.77 5.48 8.31
CA ARG A 178 -12.72 5.45 9.44
C ARG A 178 -12.33 6.38 10.62
N PHE A 179 -12.05 7.66 10.37
CA PHE A 179 -11.73 8.64 11.42
C PHE A 179 -10.54 8.25 12.32
N GLY A 180 -9.50 7.66 11.77
CA GLY A 180 -8.30 7.26 12.49
C GLY A 180 -8.28 5.79 12.91
N ARG A 181 -9.30 5.01 12.60
CA ARG A 181 -9.17 3.55 12.46
C ARG A 181 -8.29 3.26 11.25
N GLY A 182 -7.81 2.11 11.14
CA GLY A 182 -7.00 1.69 9.99
C GLY A 182 -6.43 0.33 10.25
N GLY A 183 -6.02 -0.36 9.20
CA GLY A 183 -5.46 -1.70 9.30
C GLY A 183 -3.93 -1.69 9.39
N ASP A 184 -3.36 -2.79 9.07
CA ASP A 184 -1.93 -3.10 9.20
C ASP A 184 -0.98 -2.22 8.36
N HIS A 185 -1.50 -1.41 7.43
CA HIS A 185 -0.70 -0.41 6.71
C HIS A 185 -0.25 0.76 7.61
N ARG A 186 -0.93 1.03 8.72
CA ARG A 186 -0.67 2.22 9.55
C ARG A 186 0.73 2.33 10.12
N PRO A 187 1.35 1.30 10.71
CA PRO A 187 2.74 1.39 11.16
C PRO A 187 3.71 1.81 10.05
N PHE A 188 3.44 1.41 8.81
CA PHE A 188 4.25 1.77 7.65
C PHE A 188 4.03 3.24 7.23
N VAL A 189 2.78 3.70 7.23
CA VAL A 189 2.45 5.12 6.98
C VAL A 189 3.09 6.02 8.02
N GLU A 190 3.02 5.66 9.31
CA GLU A 190 3.63 6.38 10.41
C GLU A 190 5.16 6.44 10.31
N ALA A 191 5.78 5.43 9.70
CA ALA A 191 7.19 5.42 9.36
C ALA A 191 7.54 6.18 8.06
N GLY A 192 6.57 6.83 7.41
CA GLY A 192 6.77 7.58 6.17
C GLY A 192 6.92 6.71 4.91
N LEU A 193 6.54 5.44 4.98
CA LEU A 193 6.68 4.47 3.89
C LEU A 193 5.43 4.44 2.99
N PRO A 194 5.56 4.03 1.71
CA PRO A 194 4.41 3.84 0.84
C PRO A 194 3.55 2.68 1.35
N ALA A 195 2.33 2.97 1.79
CA ALA A 195 1.41 1.93 2.26
C ALA A 195 -0.04 2.31 1.97
N VAL A 196 -0.86 1.30 1.64
CA VAL A 196 -2.28 1.44 1.32
C VAL A 196 -3.09 0.29 1.90
N ARG A 197 -4.38 0.54 2.17
CA ARG A 197 -5.36 -0.49 2.52
C ARG A 197 -6.33 -0.72 1.38
N PHE A 198 -6.50 -1.98 1.01
CA PHE A 198 -7.57 -2.47 0.16
C PHE A 198 -8.73 -2.91 1.04
N THR A 199 -9.93 -2.49 0.70
CA THR A 199 -11.15 -2.93 1.38
C THR A 199 -12.34 -2.94 0.40
N GLU A 200 -13.38 -3.63 0.75
CA GLU A 200 -14.57 -3.83 -0.08
C GLU A 200 -15.33 -2.52 -0.40
N PRO A 201 -16.20 -2.50 -1.42
CA PRO A 201 -16.88 -1.28 -1.86
C PRO A 201 -17.88 -0.72 -0.86
N LEU A 202 -18.51 -1.59 -0.09
CA LEU A 202 -19.53 -1.24 0.89
C LEU A 202 -19.47 -2.24 2.06
N GLU A 203 -19.17 -1.76 3.25
CA GLU A 203 -19.11 -2.57 4.46
C GLU A 203 -20.49 -2.78 5.08
N ASP A 204 -20.74 -4.00 5.57
CA ASP A 204 -21.95 -4.33 6.31
C ASP A 204 -21.64 -4.61 7.78
N TYR A 205 -21.80 -3.63 8.63
CA TYR A 205 -21.50 -3.72 10.07
C TYR A 205 -22.35 -4.71 10.86
N ARG A 206 -23.33 -5.37 10.23
CA ARG A 206 -24.02 -6.53 10.82
C ARG A 206 -23.14 -7.77 10.75
N HIS A 207 -22.19 -7.79 9.84
CA HIS A 207 -21.30 -8.91 9.62
C HIS A 207 -19.89 -8.67 10.14
N GLU A 208 -19.48 -7.44 10.39
CA GLU A 208 -18.16 -7.11 10.93
C GLU A 208 -18.18 -6.98 12.44
N HIS A 209 -17.17 -7.54 13.13
CA HIS A 209 -17.00 -7.48 14.59
C HIS A 209 -18.27 -7.88 15.37
N GLN A 210 -18.95 -8.91 14.92
CA GLN A 210 -20.21 -9.36 15.50
C GLN A 210 -20.14 -10.82 15.91
N THR A 211 -20.51 -11.10 17.18
CA THR A 211 -20.79 -12.46 17.61
C THR A 211 -21.97 -13.01 16.80
N PRO A 212 -21.86 -14.21 16.20
CA PRO A 212 -22.94 -14.82 15.42
C PRO A 212 -24.22 -14.96 16.24
N ARG A 213 -25.31 -14.37 15.77
CA ARG A 213 -26.66 -14.45 16.38
C ARG A 213 -27.72 -14.00 15.41
N THR A 214 -28.94 -14.37 15.72
CA THR A 214 -30.13 -13.78 15.10
C THR A 214 -30.90 -12.98 16.16
N GLU A 215 -31.12 -11.71 15.88
CA GLU A 215 -31.82 -10.80 16.78
C GLU A 215 -32.87 -10.01 16.00
N ASN A 216 -34.14 -10.07 16.45
CA ASN A 216 -35.28 -9.44 15.77
C ASN A 216 -35.40 -9.82 14.27
N GLY A 217 -35.07 -11.06 13.91
CA GLY A 217 -35.08 -11.55 12.53
C GLY A 217 -33.90 -11.08 11.67
N ILE A 218 -32.96 -10.31 12.24
CA ILE A 218 -31.73 -9.88 11.58
C ILE A 218 -30.60 -10.83 11.98
N GLU A 219 -29.85 -11.29 11.01
CA GLU A 219 -28.67 -12.13 11.23
C GLU A 219 -27.42 -11.25 11.38
N TYR A 220 -26.58 -11.59 12.37
CA TYR A 220 -25.31 -10.98 12.67
C TYR A 220 -24.19 -12.03 12.63
N GLY A 221 -22.99 -11.59 12.37
CA GLY A 221 -21.79 -12.43 12.41
C GLY A 221 -21.05 -12.46 11.07
N ASP A 222 -19.74 -12.52 11.15
CA ASP A 222 -18.84 -12.60 10.00
C ASP A 222 -18.72 -14.06 9.53
N LEU A 223 -19.61 -14.46 8.65
CA LEU A 223 -19.81 -15.84 8.24
C LEU A 223 -19.47 -16.04 6.75
N VAL A 224 -18.88 -17.19 6.45
CA VAL A 224 -18.51 -17.60 5.07
C VAL A 224 -19.64 -17.47 4.05
N LYS A 225 -20.90 -17.65 4.45
CA LYS A 225 -22.06 -17.56 3.55
C LYS A 225 -22.34 -16.15 3.01
N HIS A 226 -21.76 -15.13 3.62
CA HIS A 226 -21.87 -13.73 3.17
C HIS A 226 -20.76 -13.33 2.18
N MET A 227 -19.80 -14.23 1.95
CA MET A 227 -18.65 -13.98 1.08
C MET A 227 -19.01 -13.97 -0.41
N ASP A 228 -18.39 -13.07 -1.15
CA ASP A 228 -18.34 -13.02 -2.62
C ASP A 228 -16.93 -13.47 -3.07
N PHE A 229 -16.76 -14.77 -3.29
CA PHE A 229 -15.47 -15.35 -3.66
C PHE A 229 -14.93 -14.85 -5.01
N ASP A 230 -15.82 -14.40 -5.92
CA ASP A 230 -15.38 -13.78 -7.16
C ASP A 230 -14.73 -12.42 -6.88
N PHE A 231 -15.25 -11.65 -5.92
CA PHE A 231 -14.65 -10.40 -5.49
C PHE A 231 -13.30 -10.61 -4.80
N VAL A 232 -13.17 -11.62 -3.94
CA VAL A 232 -11.88 -12.04 -3.35
C VAL A 232 -10.85 -12.35 -4.46
N ALA A 233 -11.26 -13.12 -5.47
CA ALA A 233 -10.40 -13.47 -6.58
C ALA A 233 -10.01 -12.24 -7.44
N GLU A 234 -10.96 -11.34 -7.73
CA GLU A 234 -10.69 -10.07 -8.42
C GLU A 234 -9.69 -9.20 -7.65
N THR A 235 -9.85 -9.12 -6.32
CA THR A 235 -8.92 -8.39 -5.44
C THR A 235 -7.52 -9.02 -5.44
N ALA A 236 -7.44 -10.35 -5.38
CA ALA A 236 -6.16 -11.05 -5.46
C ALA A 236 -5.43 -10.78 -6.79
N VAL A 237 -6.16 -10.72 -7.90
CA VAL A 237 -5.60 -10.35 -9.21
C VAL A 237 -5.10 -8.91 -9.21
N ALA A 238 -5.82 -7.98 -8.60
CA ALA A 238 -5.39 -6.58 -8.50
C ALA A 238 -4.10 -6.45 -7.68
N VAL A 239 -4.01 -7.13 -6.55
CA VAL A 239 -2.81 -7.20 -5.71
C VAL A 239 -1.63 -7.81 -6.47
N GLN A 240 -1.84 -8.96 -7.14
CA GLN A 240 -0.81 -9.62 -7.93
C GLN A 240 -0.25 -8.71 -9.03
N LYS A 241 -1.10 -8.02 -9.78
CA LYS A 241 -0.67 -7.07 -10.83
C LYS A 241 0.15 -5.93 -10.24
N THR A 242 -0.31 -5.36 -9.15
CA THR A 242 0.35 -4.24 -8.46
C THR A 242 1.73 -4.65 -7.93
N LEU A 243 1.82 -5.77 -7.22
CA LEU A 243 3.09 -6.30 -6.72
C LEU A 243 4.06 -6.62 -7.87
N SER A 244 3.56 -7.22 -8.96
CA SER A 244 4.37 -7.51 -10.14
C SER A 244 4.88 -6.24 -10.82
N GLU A 245 4.08 -5.18 -10.88
CA GLU A 245 4.50 -3.88 -11.41
C GLU A 245 5.62 -3.30 -10.57
N MET A 246 5.39 -3.14 -9.28
CA MET A 246 6.34 -2.52 -8.35
C MET A 246 7.65 -3.29 -8.26
N ALA A 247 7.58 -4.62 -8.12
CA ALA A 247 8.77 -5.45 -7.92
C ALA A 247 9.65 -5.59 -9.16
N ASN A 248 9.14 -5.28 -10.35
CA ASN A 248 9.89 -5.34 -11.61
C ASN A 248 10.13 -3.97 -12.25
N ALA A 249 9.68 -2.90 -11.62
CA ALA A 249 10.01 -1.52 -11.99
C ALA A 249 11.48 -1.19 -11.63
N PRO A 250 12.10 -0.20 -12.29
CA PRO A 250 13.38 0.34 -11.81
C PRO A 250 13.21 1.06 -10.48
N ALA A 251 14.33 1.26 -9.77
CA ALA A 251 14.34 2.10 -8.57
C ALA A 251 13.73 3.48 -8.85
N PRO A 252 12.89 4.02 -7.97
CA PRO A 252 12.36 5.37 -8.14
C PRO A 252 13.49 6.42 -8.07
N PRO A 253 13.24 7.66 -8.51
CA PRO A 253 14.19 8.76 -8.27
C PRO A 253 14.52 8.85 -6.78
N ALA A 254 15.79 9.15 -6.45
CA ALA A 254 16.22 9.34 -5.06
C ALA A 254 15.61 10.60 -4.47
N ARG A 255 15.46 11.64 -5.29
CA ARG A 255 14.87 12.92 -4.93
C ARG A 255 14.32 13.64 -6.14
N VAL A 256 13.22 14.35 -5.93
CA VAL A 256 12.64 15.29 -6.89
C VAL A 256 12.57 16.65 -6.22
N THR A 257 13.17 17.67 -6.81
CA THR A 257 13.19 19.01 -6.23
C THR A 257 12.52 20.01 -7.16
N LEU A 258 11.64 20.84 -6.61
CA LEU A 258 10.93 21.91 -7.29
C LEU A 258 11.65 23.22 -7.03
N GLY A 259 12.08 23.88 -8.13
CA GLY A 259 12.64 25.22 -8.14
C GLY A 259 11.75 26.19 -8.91
N GLY A 260 12.07 27.49 -8.86
CA GLY A 260 11.36 28.50 -9.65
C GLY A 260 10.23 29.20 -8.90
N ALA A 261 10.48 29.68 -7.71
CA ALA A 261 9.47 30.19 -6.77
C ALA A 261 8.71 31.46 -7.20
N VAL A 262 9.06 32.14 -8.28
CA VAL A 262 8.35 33.35 -8.76
C VAL A 262 8.45 33.39 -10.29
N THR A 263 7.91 32.37 -10.93
CA THR A 263 7.85 32.27 -12.39
C THR A 263 6.56 31.60 -12.80
N ASP A 264 6.15 31.80 -14.05
CA ASP A 264 5.06 31.09 -14.69
C ASP A 264 5.40 29.64 -15.08
N SER A 265 6.60 29.18 -14.70
CA SER A 265 7.17 27.91 -15.14
C SER A 265 7.77 27.15 -13.96
N ALA A 266 7.56 25.84 -13.91
CA ALA A 266 8.15 24.97 -12.88
C ALA A 266 9.50 24.41 -13.35
N LYS A 267 10.49 24.45 -12.47
CA LYS A 267 11.78 23.81 -12.68
C LYS A 267 11.90 22.55 -11.83
N ILE A 268 11.99 21.39 -12.47
CA ILE A 268 12.12 20.09 -11.80
C ILE A 268 13.57 19.62 -11.90
N LEU A 269 14.18 19.26 -10.75
CA LEU A 269 15.48 18.64 -10.67
C LEU A 269 15.31 17.21 -10.19
N LEU A 270 15.98 16.26 -10.85
CA LEU A 270 15.96 14.84 -10.53
C LEU A 270 17.33 14.41 -10.02
N GLU A 271 17.34 13.74 -8.88
CA GLU A 271 18.46 12.95 -8.41
C GLU A 271 18.08 11.47 -8.60
N GLY A 272 18.82 10.75 -9.43
CA GLY A 272 18.52 9.38 -9.79
C GLY A 272 19.34 8.34 -9.03
N HIS A 273 18.91 7.10 -9.10
CA HIS A 273 19.73 5.93 -8.79
C HIS A 273 20.24 5.31 -10.08
N LYS A 274 21.45 4.77 -10.06
CA LYS A 274 21.93 3.94 -11.18
C LYS A 274 21.10 2.65 -11.22
N ASP A 275 20.34 2.48 -12.27
CA ASP A 275 19.59 1.26 -12.55
C ASP A 275 19.72 0.94 -14.04
N PRO A 276 20.40 -0.16 -14.41
CA PRO A 276 20.64 -0.50 -15.82
C PRO A 276 19.37 -0.84 -16.58
N GLU A 277 18.28 -1.17 -15.87
CA GLU A 277 16.99 -1.46 -16.48
C GLU A 277 16.09 -0.22 -16.60
N ARG A 278 16.52 0.94 -16.09
CA ARG A 278 15.81 2.18 -16.34
C ARG A 278 16.03 2.63 -17.80
N ALA A 279 14.94 2.90 -18.47
CA ALA A 279 14.94 3.48 -19.81
C ALA A 279 14.78 5.01 -19.77
N ASP A 280 13.95 5.52 -18.83
CA ASP A 280 13.56 6.93 -18.82
C ASP A 280 13.00 7.35 -17.45
N TYR A 281 12.69 8.65 -17.33
CA TYR A 281 11.87 9.23 -16.27
C TYR A 281 10.60 9.84 -16.83
N GLU A 282 9.49 9.71 -16.11
CA GLU A 282 8.27 10.48 -16.36
C GLU A 282 8.19 11.63 -15.34
N ILE A 283 8.02 12.86 -15.81
CA ILE A 283 7.61 13.98 -14.98
C ILE A 283 6.09 14.01 -14.91
N LEU A 284 5.59 14.15 -13.72
CA LEU A 284 4.19 14.14 -13.37
C LEU A 284 3.78 15.49 -12.83
N TRP A 285 2.66 16.00 -13.27
CA TRP A 285 2.09 17.23 -12.73
C TRP A 285 0.56 17.15 -12.73
N ARG A 286 -0.08 17.84 -11.82
CA ARG A 286 -1.54 17.94 -11.73
C ARG A 286 -1.95 19.22 -11.04
N GLU A 287 -3.13 19.72 -11.33
CA GLU A 287 -3.75 20.76 -10.52
C GLU A 287 -3.97 20.28 -9.08
N THR A 288 -3.96 21.20 -8.12
CA THR A 288 -4.09 20.88 -6.69
C THR A 288 -5.42 20.19 -6.35
N THR A 289 -6.45 20.39 -7.17
CA THR A 289 -7.79 19.80 -7.02
C THR A 289 -7.97 18.47 -7.75
N GLU A 290 -7.03 18.11 -8.63
CA GLU A 290 -7.10 16.89 -9.40
C GLU A 290 -6.52 15.68 -8.64
N ALA A 291 -7.12 14.49 -8.83
CA ALA A 291 -6.64 13.28 -8.19
C ALA A 291 -5.51 12.60 -8.99
N ARG A 292 -5.51 12.75 -10.31
CA ARG A 292 -4.64 12.01 -11.24
C ARG A 292 -3.58 12.89 -11.85
N TRP A 293 -2.45 12.25 -12.21
CA TRP A 293 -1.34 12.90 -12.85
C TRP A 293 -1.54 13.09 -14.35
N ASN A 294 -1.14 14.26 -14.87
CA ASN A 294 -0.73 14.42 -16.25
C ASN A 294 0.72 13.93 -16.37
N VAL A 295 1.07 13.35 -17.50
CA VAL A 295 2.38 12.73 -17.70
C VAL A 295 3.09 13.41 -18.87
N LEU A 296 4.29 13.93 -18.59
CA LEU A 296 5.23 14.36 -19.61
C LEU A 296 6.31 13.30 -19.77
N ARG A 297 6.39 12.72 -20.94
CA ARG A 297 7.47 11.85 -21.37
C ARG A 297 8.38 12.64 -22.28
N ASN A 298 9.65 12.73 -21.91
CA ASN A 298 10.66 13.33 -22.77
C ASN A 298 11.99 12.61 -22.52
N ALA A 299 12.20 11.53 -23.25
CA ALA A 299 13.36 10.66 -23.11
C ALA A 299 14.70 11.40 -23.22
N ASP A 300 14.74 12.49 -24.02
CA ASP A 300 15.94 13.25 -24.26
C ASP A 300 16.23 14.34 -23.20
N ALA A 301 15.31 14.56 -22.26
CA ALA A 301 15.34 15.70 -21.35
C ALA A 301 15.81 15.36 -19.93
N PHE A 302 15.89 14.09 -19.55
CA PHE A 302 16.07 13.69 -18.15
C PHE A 302 17.27 12.77 -17.95
N GLU A 303 18.47 13.32 -18.13
CA GLU A 303 19.66 12.67 -17.62
C GLU A 303 19.70 12.72 -16.09
N GLU A 304 20.37 11.77 -15.47
CA GLU A 304 20.65 11.77 -14.03
C GLU A 304 21.29 13.10 -13.60
N ASN A 305 20.72 13.75 -12.58
CA ASN A 305 21.08 15.08 -12.11
C ASN A 305 20.77 16.24 -13.09
N SER A 306 19.83 16.06 -14.00
CA SER A 306 19.38 17.10 -14.91
C SER A 306 18.24 17.94 -14.34
N SER A 307 17.99 19.08 -14.96
CA SER A 307 16.83 19.91 -14.65
C SER A 307 15.97 20.12 -15.90
N SER A 308 14.66 20.05 -15.70
CA SER A 308 13.67 20.33 -16.75
C SER A 308 12.82 21.51 -16.37
N VAL A 309 12.42 22.29 -17.37
CA VAL A 309 11.53 23.43 -17.20
C VAL A 309 10.21 23.12 -17.87
N LEU A 310 9.14 23.13 -17.08
CA LEU A 310 7.76 23.03 -17.57
C LEU A 310 7.23 24.45 -17.77
N SER A 311 7.27 24.93 -19.01
CA SER A 311 6.84 26.29 -19.36
C SER A 311 5.33 26.43 -19.19
N GLN A 312 4.89 27.57 -18.66
CA GLN A 312 3.48 27.92 -18.45
C GLN A 312 2.72 26.98 -17.49
N ILE A 313 3.44 26.24 -16.64
CA ILE A 313 2.85 25.42 -15.58
C ILE A 313 3.36 26.00 -14.26
N SER A 314 2.53 26.83 -13.62
CA SER A 314 2.86 27.52 -12.38
C SER A 314 2.99 26.55 -11.21
N THR A 315 3.98 26.77 -10.37
CA THR A 315 4.17 26.02 -9.11
C THR A 315 3.08 26.29 -8.08
N ASP A 316 2.36 27.41 -8.20
CA ASP A 316 1.33 27.80 -7.23
C ASP A 316 0.05 26.97 -7.38
N ASN A 317 -0.23 26.50 -8.60
CA ASN A 317 -1.48 25.81 -8.93
C ASN A 317 -1.32 24.28 -9.04
N HIS A 318 -0.08 23.78 -9.04
CA HIS A 318 0.18 22.39 -9.39
C HIS A 318 1.07 21.68 -8.37
N TYR A 319 0.79 20.40 -8.19
CA TYR A 319 1.73 19.44 -7.59
C TYR A 319 2.58 18.78 -8.66
N PHE A 320 3.79 18.41 -8.29
CA PHE A 320 4.75 17.76 -9.16
C PHE A 320 5.32 16.51 -8.52
N ALA A 321 5.69 15.55 -9.36
CA ALA A 321 6.38 14.33 -8.98
C ALA A 321 7.22 13.83 -10.16
N ALA A 322 8.04 12.82 -9.93
CA ALA A 322 8.67 12.07 -11.00
C ALA A 322 8.73 10.58 -10.66
N ARG A 323 8.84 9.74 -11.68
CA ARG A 323 9.01 8.30 -11.53
C ARG A 323 9.92 7.73 -12.60
N SER A 324 10.53 6.60 -12.30
CA SER A 324 11.35 5.85 -13.25
C SER A 324 10.48 4.97 -14.13
N VAL A 325 10.89 4.83 -15.40
CA VAL A 325 10.27 3.91 -16.38
C VAL A 325 11.32 2.90 -16.81
N GLY A 326 10.99 1.63 -16.73
CA GLY A 326 11.87 0.54 -17.12
C GLY A 326 11.86 0.27 -18.62
N LYS A 327 12.90 -0.40 -19.12
CA LYS A 327 12.96 -0.95 -20.49
C LYS A 327 11.80 -1.90 -20.80
N ASN A 328 11.24 -2.51 -19.75
CA ASN A 328 10.05 -3.38 -19.81
C ASN A 328 8.72 -2.58 -19.75
N GLY A 329 8.78 -1.25 -19.74
CA GLY A 329 7.63 -0.34 -19.66
C GLY A 329 7.03 -0.19 -18.26
N ARG A 330 7.56 -0.86 -17.24
CA ARG A 330 7.07 -0.79 -15.86
C ARG A 330 7.48 0.52 -15.18
N ARG A 331 6.65 0.98 -14.26
CA ARG A 331 6.79 2.26 -13.60
C ARG A 331 7.02 2.10 -12.10
N SER A 332 7.97 2.84 -11.56
CA SER A 332 8.14 2.95 -10.12
C SER A 332 6.98 3.75 -9.49
N ILE A 333 6.82 3.64 -8.18
CA ILE A 333 6.01 4.59 -7.41
C ILE A 333 6.60 5.98 -7.65
N ALA A 334 5.75 6.98 -7.84
CA ALA A 334 6.19 8.35 -8.05
C ALA A 334 6.76 8.96 -6.76
N VAL A 335 7.78 9.79 -6.90
CA VAL A 335 8.37 10.55 -5.81
C VAL A 335 7.88 11.99 -5.92
N PRO A 336 7.11 12.50 -4.93
CA PRO A 336 6.66 13.88 -4.93
C PRO A 336 7.81 14.87 -4.91
N ALA A 337 7.66 15.99 -5.62
CA ALA A 337 8.64 17.04 -5.59
C ALA A 337 8.59 17.83 -4.28
N VAL A 338 9.74 18.05 -3.68
CA VAL A 338 9.90 18.92 -2.51
C VAL A 338 10.44 20.28 -2.95
N VAL A 339 9.94 21.35 -2.36
CA VAL A 339 10.43 22.70 -2.67
C VAL A 339 11.88 22.83 -2.24
N ALA A 340 12.73 23.36 -3.12
CA ALA A 340 14.11 23.65 -2.79
C ALA A 340 14.17 24.62 -1.59
N PRO A 341 15.03 24.36 -0.59
CA PRO A 341 15.20 25.29 0.52
C PRO A 341 15.63 26.66 -0.04
N ARG A 342 15.00 27.74 0.45
CA ARG A 342 15.42 29.08 0.09
C ARG A 342 16.88 29.24 0.49
N ARG A 343 17.74 29.54 -0.49
CA ARG A 343 19.10 30.01 -0.15
C ARG A 343 18.90 31.32 0.60
N ASN A 344 19.23 31.35 1.88
CA ASN A 344 19.38 32.61 2.58
C ASN A 344 20.40 33.42 1.75
N LYS A 345 19.96 34.53 1.16
CA LYS A 345 20.91 35.46 0.61
C LYS A 345 21.81 35.92 1.77
N PRO A 346 23.13 35.88 1.60
CA PRO A 346 24.04 36.41 2.60
C PRO A 346 23.76 37.90 2.89
#